data_f2816c578d0d13cd5dcf98729811f940
#
_entry.id   f2816c578d0d13cd5dcf98729811f940
#
_cell.length_a   1.000
_cell.length_b   1.000
_cell.length_c   1.000
_cell.angle_alpha   90.00
_cell.angle_beta   90.00
_cell.angle_gamma   90.00
#
_symmetry.space_group_name_H-M   'P 1'
#
loop_
_entity.id
_entity.type
_entity.pdbx_description
1 polymer ?
#
loop_
_entity_poly.entity_id
_entity_poly.type
_entity_poly.pdbx_seq_one_letter_code
_entity_poly.pdbx_strand_id
1 'polypeptide(L)'
;MTLQQLRYLIAIANHGSISAAAHTLYVSQSSLSVAVRDIERETGVTIFERSNRGITLTSDGIELLGYARQVVEQADLMEQRYSGRGGEAAQKLSITSQHYAFVV
;
A
#
# COMPACT_ATOMS: atom_id res chain seq x y z
N MET A 1 3.73 -5.68 -8.24
CA MET A 1 3.46 -5.02 -6.94
C MET A 1 3.99 -3.60 -6.97
N THR A 2 3.17 -2.65 -6.56
CA THR A 2 3.58 -1.25 -6.60
C THR A 2 3.55 -0.66 -5.20
N LEU A 3 4.26 0.46 -5.04
CA LEU A 3 4.27 1.17 -3.78
C LEU A 3 2.86 1.63 -3.40
N GLN A 4 2.10 2.08 -4.38
CA GLN A 4 0.71 2.49 -4.14
C GLN A 4 -0.14 1.33 -3.65
N GLN A 5 0.05 0.15 -4.21
CA GLN A 5 -0.67 -1.03 -3.76
C GLN A 5 -0.32 -1.36 -2.31
N LEU A 6 0.95 -1.21 -1.93
CA LEU A 6 1.36 -1.42 -0.55
C LEU A 6 0.73 -0.39 0.38
N ARG A 7 0.63 0.85 -0.05
CA ARG A 7 -0.03 1.89 0.74
C ARG A 7 -1.52 1.58 0.93
N TYR A 8 -2.16 1.07 -0.10
CA TYR A 8 -3.56 0.66 -0.01
C TYR A 8 -3.73 -0.48 0.99
N LEU A 9 -2.82 -1.44 0.93
CA LEU A 9 -2.85 -2.58 1.84
C LEU A 9 -2.75 -2.12 3.30
N ILE A 10 -1.81 -1.23 3.56
CA ILE A 10 -1.59 -0.68 4.89
C ILE A 10 -2.83 0.07 5.38
N ALA A 11 -3.44 0.86 4.50
CA ALA A 11 -4.64 1.62 4.86
C ALA A 11 -5.80 0.70 5.23
N ILE A 12 -6.00 -0.37 4.46
CA ILE A 12 -7.05 -1.33 4.74
C ILE A 12 -6.81 -1.97 6.12
N ALA A 13 -5.58 -2.36 6.38
CA ALA A 13 -5.23 -2.97 7.66
C ALA A 13 -5.45 -2.00 8.82
N ASN A 14 -5.05 -0.75 8.65
CA ASN A 14 -5.19 0.26 9.70
C ASN A 14 -6.65 0.58 9.99
N HIS A 15 -7.49 0.59 8.99
CA HIS A 15 -8.90 0.92 9.17
C HIS A 15 -9.77 -0.31 9.49
N GLY A 16 -9.26 -1.48 9.22
CA GLY A 16 -10.05 -2.71 9.43
C GLY A 16 -11.23 -2.86 8.47
N SER A 17 -11.27 -2.06 7.42
CA SER A 17 -12.39 -2.03 6.50
C SER A 17 -11.95 -1.42 5.18
N ILE A 18 -12.33 -2.06 4.07
CA ILE A 18 -12.06 -1.52 2.74
C ILE A 18 -12.84 -0.22 2.53
N SER A 19 -14.08 -0.19 3.00
CA SER A 19 -14.93 0.99 2.88
C SER A 19 -14.33 2.21 3.56
N ALA A 20 -13.87 2.04 4.80
CA ALA A 20 -13.28 3.14 5.55
C ALA A 20 -11.97 3.60 4.93
N ALA A 21 -11.14 2.66 4.48
CA ALA A 21 -9.88 3.00 3.84
C ALA A 21 -10.13 3.76 2.54
N ALA A 22 -11.08 3.31 1.74
CA ALA A 22 -11.42 3.97 0.48
C ALA A 22 -11.88 5.40 0.71
N HIS A 23 -12.70 5.59 1.72
CA HIS A 23 -13.19 6.92 2.07
C HIS A 23 -12.03 7.85 2.45
N THR A 24 -11.14 7.37 3.29
CA THR A 24 -9.98 8.17 3.75
C THR A 24 -9.05 8.51 2.60
N LEU A 25 -8.85 7.58 1.68
CA LEU A 25 -7.92 7.76 0.56
C LEU A 25 -8.54 8.43 -0.66
N TYR A 26 -9.84 8.69 -0.62
CA TYR A 26 -10.56 9.29 -1.74
C TYR A 26 -10.45 8.43 -3.01
N VAL A 27 -10.57 7.13 -2.84
CA VAL A 27 -10.56 6.19 -3.96
C VAL A 27 -11.78 5.28 -3.85
N SER A 28 -12.06 4.55 -4.92
CA SER A 28 -13.18 3.61 -4.91
C SER A 28 -12.82 2.35 -4.13
N GLN A 29 -13.83 1.71 -3.57
CA GLN A 29 -13.62 0.43 -2.89
C GLN A 29 -13.10 -0.62 -3.86
N SER A 30 -13.55 -0.59 -5.10
CA SER A 30 -13.09 -1.54 -6.09
C SER A 30 -11.61 -1.38 -6.41
N SER A 31 -11.09 -0.15 -6.37
CA SER A 31 -9.65 0.08 -6.56
C SER A 31 -8.84 -0.62 -5.49
N LEU A 32 -9.30 -0.54 -4.24
CA LEU A 32 -8.61 -1.22 -3.14
C LEU A 32 -8.74 -2.73 -3.25
N SER A 33 -9.92 -3.22 -3.60
CA SER A 33 -10.14 -4.65 -3.75
C SER A 33 -9.27 -5.24 -4.85
N VAL A 34 -9.13 -4.51 -5.95
CA VAL A 34 -8.27 -4.95 -7.06
C VAL A 34 -6.81 -4.99 -6.62
N ALA A 35 -6.37 -3.97 -5.88
CA ALA A 35 -4.98 -3.95 -5.39
C ALA A 35 -4.69 -5.15 -4.50
N VAL A 36 -5.60 -5.46 -3.58
CA VAL A 36 -5.43 -6.63 -2.71
C VAL A 36 -5.35 -7.90 -3.54
N ARG A 37 -6.27 -8.06 -4.47
CA ARG A 37 -6.34 -9.26 -5.32
C ARG A 37 -5.07 -9.43 -6.13
N ASP A 38 -4.55 -8.32 -6.67
CA ASP A 38 -3.33 -8.36 -7.46
C ASP A 38 -2.13 -8.80 -6.61
N ILE A 39 -2.02 -8.28 -5.41
CA ILE A 39 -0.94 -8.67 -4.50
C ILE A 39 -1.08 -10.13 -4.11
N GLU A 40 -2.29 -10.57 -3.78
CA GLU A 40 -2.53 -11.96 -3.41
C GLU A 40 -2.19 -12.90 -4.56
N ARG A 41 -2.54 -12.51 -5.78
CA ARG A 41 -2.21 -13.32 -6.95
C ARG A 41 -0.71 -13.38 -7.18
N GLU A 42 -0.04 -12.26 -7.03
CA GLU A 42 1.39 -12.17 -7.25
C GLU A 42 2.20 -12.94 -6.21
N THR A 43 1.78 -12.87 -4.96
CA THR A 43 2.50 -13.50 -3.85
C THR A 43 2.05 -14.92 -3.56
N GLY A 44 0.86 -15.28 -4.02
CA GLY A 44 0.31 -16.61 -3.77
C GLY A 44 -0.25 -16.79 -2.37
N VAL A 45 -0.41 -15.71 -1.61
CA VAL A 45 -0.95 -15.81 -0.26
C VAL A 45 -2.27 -15.07 -0.13
N THR A 46 -3.09 -15.49 0.83
CA THR A 46 -4.29 -14.76 1.19
C THR A 46 -3.93 -13.79 2.31
N ILE A 47 -4.23 -12.53 2.10
CA ILE A 47 -3.82 -11.48 3.04
C ILE A 47 -4.91 -11.20 4.05
N PHE A 48 -6.15 -11.07 3.58
CA PHE A 48 -7.29 -10.74 4.43
C PHE A 48 -8.33 -11.82 4.38
N GLU A 49 -9.00 -12.00 5.52
CA GLU A 49 -10.17 -12.86 5.62
C GLU A 49 -11.36 -12.01 6.03
N ARG A 50 -12.53 -12.31 5.49
CA ARG A 50 -13.75 -11.60 5.86
C ARG A 50 -14.51 -12.39 6.90
N SER A 51 -15.08 -11.66 7.86
CA SER A 51 -15.94 -12.25 8.87
C SER A 51 -17.10 -11.29 9.12
N ASN A 52 -18.02 -11.69 9.99
CA ASN A 52 -19.13 -10.83 10.36
C ASN A 52 -18.66 -9.55 11.04
N ARG A 53 -17.45 -9.53 11.53
CA ARG A 53 -16.88 -8.38 12.22
C ARG A 53 -16.03 -7.50 11.32
N GLY A 54 -15.97 -7.81 10.05
CA GLY A 54 -15.19 -7.05 9.09
C GLY A 54 -14.04 -7.86 8.54
N ILE A 55 -12.90 -7.22 8.37
CA ILE A 55 -11.72 -7.82 7.76
C ILE A 55 -10.66 -8.06 8.82
N THR A 56 -10.05 -9.24 8.79
CA THR A 56 -8.92 -9.57 9.65
C THR A 56 -7.77 -10.05 8.78
N LEU A 57 -6.56 -9.90 9.29
CA LEU A 57 -5.36 -10.37 8.60
C LEU A 57 -5.14 -11.85 8.85
N THR A 58 -4.72 -12.56 7.81
CA THR A 58 -4.20 -13.92 7.97
C THR A 58 -2.78 -13.82 8.55
N SER A 59 -2.22 -14.95 8.97
CA SER A 59 -0.83 -14.96 9.43
C SER A 59 0.13 -14.53 8.32
N ASP A 60 -0.13 -14.99 7.09
CA ASP A 60 0.65 -14.55 5.93
C ASP A 60 0.48 -13.05 5.68
N GLY A 61 -0.75 -12.55 5.88
CA GLY A 61 -1.03 -11.13 5.73
C GLY A 61 -0.29 -10.29 6.74
N ILE A 62 -0.19 -10.74 7.97
CA ILE A 62 0.57 -10.03 9.01
C ILE A 62 2.03 -9.93 8.62
N GLU A 63 2.61 -11.03 8.14
CA GLU A 63 4.00 -11.03 7.71
C GLU A 63 4.21 -10.10 6.52
N LEU A 64 3.37 -10.24 5.52
CA LEU A 64 3.46 -9.39 4.31
C LEU A 64 3.31 -7.92 4.67
N LEU A 65 2.37 -7.61 5.54
CA LEU A 65 2.13 -6.24 5.96
C LEU A 65 3.34 -5.66 6.68
N GLY A 66 4.05 -6.48 7.45
CA GLY A 66 5.28 -6.07 8.11
C GLY A 66 6.31 -5.60 7.10
N TYR A 67 6.51 -6.37 6.03
CA TYR A 67 7.41 -5.98 4.95
C TYR A 67 6.91 -4.74 4.23
N ALA A 68 5.61 -4.69 3.97
CA ALA A 68 5.03 -3.54 3.28
C ALA A 68 5.28 -2.24 4.04
N ARG A 69 5.11 -2.26 5.36
CA ARG A 69 5.36 -1.09 6.20
C ARG A 69 6.81 -0.64 6.13
N GLN A 70 7.74 -1.59 6.11
CA GLN A 70 9.16 -1.27 6.01
C GLN A 70 9.48 -0.63 4.67
N VAL A 71 8.94 -1.18 3.59
CA VAL A 71 9.17 -0.64 2.25
C VAL A 71 8.64 0.78 2.15
N VAL A 72 7.41 1.00 2.59
CA VAL A 72 6.78 2.32 2.52
C VAL A 72 7.53 3.31 3.40
N GLU A 73 7.95 2.89 4.58
CA GLU A 73 8.71 3.76 5.48
C GLU A 73 10.02 4.20 4.84
N GLN A 74 10.75 3.27 4.23
CA GLN A 74 11.99 3.60 3.56
C GLN A 74 11.76 4.53 2.37
N ALA A 75 10.69 4.29 1.63
CA ALA A 75 10.34 5.15 0.51
C ALA A 75 10.04 6.58 0.99
N ASP A 76 9.30 6.68 2.09
CA ASP A 76 8.98 8.00 2.65
C ASP A 76 10.23 8.72 3.17
N LEU A 77 11.13 7.97 3.79
CA LEU A 77 12.39 8.54 4.27
C LEU A 77 13.25 9.05 3.12
N MET A 78 13.32 8.28 2.05
CA MET A 78 14.07 8.68 0.87
C MET A 78 13.49 9.95 0.25
N GLU A 79 12.18 9.99 0.11
CA GLU A 79 11.48 11.13 -0.44
C GLU A 79 11.72 12.37 0.42
N GLN A 80 11.63 12.20 1.72
CA GLN A 80 11.83 13.27 2.69
C GLN A 80 13.26 13.82 2.65
N ARG A 81 14.23 12.92 2.52
CA ARG A 81 15.63 13.34 2.48
C ARG A 81 15.94 14.19 1.27
N TYR A 82 15.35 13.90 0.14
CA TYR A 82 15.66 14.60 -1.11
C TYR A 82 14.65 15.65 -1.50
N SER A 83 13.52 15.72 -0.81
CA SER A 83 12.57 16.78 -1.06
C SER A 83 13.22 18.12 -0.65
N GLY A 84 13.01 19.13 -1.37
CA GLY A 84 13.65 20.41 -1.10
C GLY A 84 15.00 20.59 -1.77
N ARG A 85 15.55 19.54 -2.35
CA ARG A 85 16.78 19.66 -3.12
C ARG A 85 16.42 19.82 -4.58
N GLY A 86 16.78 20.89 -5.18
CA GLY A 86 16.58 21.10 -6.58
C GLY A 86 15.16 21.47 -7.00
N GLY A 87 14.37 22.00 -6.09
CA GLY A 87 13.05 22.52 -6.43
C GLY A 87 12.15 21.53 -7.14
N GLU A 88 11.91 21.76 -8.42
CA GLU A 88 11.01 20.90 -9.19
C GLU A 88 11.44 19.46 -9.25
N ALA A 89 12.72 19.18 -9.16
CA ALA A 89 13.22 17.83 -9.19
C ALA A 89 12.73 17.05 -7.98
N ALA A 90 12.56 17.71 -6.86
CA ALA A 90 12.08 17.06 -5.65
C ALA A 90 10.66 16.51 -5.84
N GLN A 91 9.84 17.22 -6.58
CA GLN A 91 8.49 16.77 -6.86
C GLN A 91 8.49 15.54 -7.75
N LYS A 92 9.44 15.49 -8.66
CA LYS A 92 9.54 14.36 -9.58
C LYS A 92 10.04 13.11 -8.92
N LEU A 93 10.61 13.25 -7.75
CA LEU A 93 11.06 12.10 -6.98
C LEU A 93 9.94 11.44 -6.22
N SER A 94 8.74 11.98 -6.31
CA SER A 94 7.62 11.40 -5.60
C SER A 94 7.42 9.95 -6.02
N ILE A 95 7.57 9.08 -5.06
CA ILE A 95 7.50 7.65 -5.28
C ILE A 95 6.07 7.17 -5.30
N THR A 96 5.14 8.07 -5.08
CA THR A 96 3.74 7.74 -5.20
C THR A 96 3.38 7.40 -6.64
N SER A 97 4.23 7.78 -7.57
CA SER A 97 4.05 7.39 -8.95
C SER A 97 4.25 5.89 -9.09
N GLN A 98 3.27 5.22 -9.61
CA GLN A 98 3.33 3.78 -9.77
C GLN A 98 4.39 3.35 -10.78
N HIS A 99 4.93 4.27 -11.57
CA HIS A 99 5.93 3.91 -12.55
C HIS A 99 7.25 3.47 -11.96
N TYR A 100 7.52 3.89 -10.75
CA TYR A 100 8.79 3.60 -10.12
C TYR A 100 8.72 2.41 -9.20
N ALA A 101 7.56 1.90 -8.98
CA ALA A 101 7.39 0.91 -7.95
C ALA A 101 7.95 -0.42 -8.42
N PHE A 102 9.05 -0.80 -7.86
CA PHE A 102 9.54 -2.17 -7.98
C PHE A 102 9.78 -2.64 -9.40
N VAL A 103 10.15 -1.74 -10.24
CA VAL A 103 10.49 -2.08 -11.61
C VAL A 103 11.93 -2.56 -11.64
N VAL A 104 12.27 -3.45 -10.98
CA VAL A 104 13.65 -3.87 -10.88
C VAL A 104 13.79 -5.32 -11.30
#